data_0997ee4c9e85a6477f985bb311f65117
#
_entry.id   0997ee4c9e85a6477f985bb311f65117
#
_cell.length_a   1.000
_cell.length_b   1.000
_cell.length_c   1.000
_cell.angle_alpha   90.00
_cell.angle_beta   90.00
_cell.angle_gamma   90.00
#
_symmetry.space_group_name_H-M   'P 1'
#
loop_
_entity.id
_entity.type
_entity.pdbx_description
1 polymer ?
#
loop_
_entity_poly.entity_id
_entity_poly.type
_entity_poly.pdbx_seq_one_letter_code
_entity_poly.pdbx_strand_id
1 'polypeptide(L)'
;MKYLKNSLLALAAMLAAGSAMAAADAIFFDDFHYADTKALVAGGWKIRDQQGHPGIEHGHWGPDTISLVDDPELGGERLLRLNARTDGTAPGTFQAQLCHQRKYFEGTYAARIRFSDAPVAGPGGDLVVEAFYTSSPLKHDFDPQYSELDWEYLPNGGWGNPHSRLYSVSWQTVQMEPWNAFNQVHEEQRALGGWHTVMMQVVAGKIRYFLDGLQLDEHGGRNYPALPMSINFNLWFSPSGVLPDTKAQRSYRQDVAWVLHAKDRLLSPAQVDAAVSGYRKAGTHQVDTVPAMTPPLASNCDF
;
A
#
# COMPACT_ATOMS: atom_id res chain seq x y z
N MET A 1 12.19 -87.11 19.92
CA MET A 1 13.02 -86.05 19.33
C MET A 1 12.28 -85.46 18.18
N LYS A 2 11.63 -84.24 18.42
CA LYS A 2 10.93 -83.47 17.38
C LYS A 2 11.50 -82.07 17.40
N TYR A 3 12.12 -81.65 16.31
CA TYR A 3 12.63 -80.29 16.14
C TYR A 3 11.50 -79.36 15.72
N LEU A 4 11.23 -78.29 16.52
CA LEU A 4 10.43 -77.16 16.14
C LEU A 4 11.31 -76.14 15.40
N LYS A 5 10.95 -75.81 14.16
CA LYS A 5 11.50 -74.69 13.38
C LYS A 5 10.67 -73.45 13.67
N ASN A 6 11.26 -72.43 14.28
CA ASN A 6 10.67 -71.10 14.40
C ASN A 6 11.02 -70.33 13.14
N SER A 7 9.98 -69.93 12.40
CA SER A 7 10.08 -68.98 11.29
C SER A 7 9.79 -67.59 11.82
N LEU A 8 10.79 -66.70 11.84
CA LEU A 8 10.64 -65.27 12.07
C LEU A 8 10.18 -64.61 10.75
N LEU A 9 8.96 -64.09 10.73
CA LEU A 9 8.51 -63.16 9.71
C LEU A 9 9.00 -61.75 10.12
N ALA A 10 9.92 -61.18 9.34
CA ALA A 10 10.28 -59.76 9.46
C ALA A 10 9.29 -58.93 8.65
N LEU A 11 8.48 -58.12 9.35
CA LEU A 11 7.56 -57.18 8.76
C LEU A 11 8.35 -55.89 8.47
N ALA A 12 8.73 -55.62 7.22
CA ALA A 12 9.32 -54.37 6.80
C ALA A 12 8.21 -53.30 6.65
N ALA A 13 8.10 -52.39 7.63
CA ALA A 13 7.27 -51.21 7.51
C ALA A 13 7.99 -50.18 6.61
N MET A 14 7.53 -50.03 5.37
CA MET A 14 7.93 -48.90 4.52
C MET A 14 7.27 -47.63 5.04
N LEU A 15 8.03 -46.79 5.72
CA LEU A 15 7.67 -45.39 5.99
C LEU A 15 7.75 -44.64 4.65
N ALA A 16 6.60 -44.40 4.02
CA ALA A 16 6.48 -43.40 2.97
C ALA A 16 6.60 -42.01 3.60
N ALA A 17 7.80 -41.46 3.59
CA ALA A 17 8.03 -40.06 3.88
C ALA A 17 7.43 -39.27 2.71
N GLY A 18 6.17 -38.89 2.83
CA GLY A 18 5.55 -37.90 1.97
C GLY A 18 6.29 -36.58 2.20
N SER A 19 7.15 -36.18 1.27
CA SER A 19 7.68 -34.81 1.21
C SER A 19 6.49 -33.89 0.98
N ALA A 20 5.96 -33.26 2.04
CA ALA A 20 5.10 -32.12 1.88
C ALA A 20 5.93 -31.08 1.13
N MET A 21 5.66 -30.89 -0.15
CA MET A 21 6.16 -29.73 -0.88
C MET A 21 5.67 -28.51 -0.10
N ALA A 22 6.59 -27.77 0.51
CA ALA A 22 6.28 -26.48 1.07
C ALA A 22 5.61 -25.67 -0.05
N ALA A 23 4.41 -25.17 0.20
CA ALA A 23 3.74 -24.29 -0.75
C ALA A 23 4.71 -23.14 -1.05
N ALA A 24 4.99 -22.92 -2.32
CA ALA A 24 5.84 -21.80 -2.72
C ALA A 24 5.28 -20.50 -2.13
N ASP A 25 6.15 -19.67 -1.60
CA ASP A 25 5.77 -18.39 -1.01
C ASP A 25 4.94 -17.58 -2.01
N ALA A 26 3.74 -17.17 -1.61
CA ALA A 26 2.91 -16.28 -2.40
C ALA A 26 3.32 -14.83 -2.10
N ILE A 27 4.10 -14.26 -3.00
CA ILE A 27 4.73 -12.93 -2.88
C ILE A 27 4.26 -12.03 -4.01
N PHE A 28 3.97 -10.79 -3.67
CA PHE A 28 3.98 -9.66 -4.59
C PHE A 28 5.17 -8.77 -4.23
N PHE A 29 6.00 -8.48 -5.20
CA PHE A 29 7.10 -7.53 -5.10
C PHE A 29 7.19 -6.74 -6.39
N ASP A 30 7.37 -5.42 -6.29
CA ASP A 30 7.57 -4.53 -7.42
C ASP A 30 8.49 -3.37 -7.00
N ASP A 31 9.58 -3.14 -7.72
CA ASP A 31 10.48 -2.01 -7.51
C ASP A 31 10.34 -0.93 -8.60
N PHE A 32 9.25 -1.00 -9.37
CA PHE A 32 8.86 -0.02 -10.39
C PHE A 32 9.88 0.18 -11.52
N HIS A 33 10.68 -0.82 -11.81
CA HIS A 33 11.67 -0.80 -12.89
C HIS A 33 11.02 -1.04 -14.26
N TYR A 34 10.11 -0.15 -14.63
CA TYR A 34 9.42 -0.20 -15.92
C TYR A 34 9.98 0.83 -16.91
N ALA A 35 9.94 0.53 -18.20
CA ALA A 35 10.38 1.43 -19.24
C ALA A 35 9.52 2.71 -19.31
N ASP A 36 8.21 2.54 -19.15
CA ASP A 36 7.21 3.62 -19.21
C ASP A 36 5.91 3.23 -18.48
N THR A 37 4.95 4.15 -18.42
CA THR A 37 3.65 3.93 -17.78
C THR A 37 2.79 2.87 -18.47
N LYS A 38 3.02 2.56 -19.77
CA LYS A 38 2.32 1.47 -20.46
C LYS A 38 2.83 0.12 -19.95
N ALA A 39 4.14 0.00 -19.75
CA ALA A 39 4.75 -1.19 -19.15
C ALA A 39 4.29 -1.37 -17.70
N LEU A 40 4.18 -0.29 -16.91
CA LEU A 40 3.61 -0.30 -15.57
C LEU A 40 2.18 -0.86 -15.56
N VAL A 41 1.32 -0.38 -16.45
CA VAL A 41 -0.07 -0.88 -16.58
C VAL A 41 -0.10 -2.35 -17.03
N ALA A 42 0.78 -2.74 -17.96
CA ALA A 42 0.91 -4.13 -18.38
C ALA A 42 1.42 -5.04 -17.23
N GLY A 43 2.15 -4.48 -16.25
CA GLY A 43 2.59 -5.12 -15.02
C GLY A 43 1.48 -5.34 -13.97
N GLY A 44 0.25 -4.93 -14.26
CA GLY A 44 -0.92 -5.17 -13.39
C GLY A 44 -1.40 -3.95 -12.60
N TRP A 45 -0.78 -2.80 -12.81
CA TRP A 45 -1.19 -1.55 -12.18
C TRP A 45 -2.28 -0.83 -12.98
N LYS A 46 -3.20 -0.19 -12.28
CA LYS A 46 -4.20 0.73 -12.85
C LYS A 46 -3.86 2.14 -12.38
N ILE A 47 -3.76 3.08 -13.32
CA ILE A 47 -3.70 4.50 -13.01
C ILE A 47 -5.14 5.03 -12.98
N ARG A 48 -5.50 5.74 -11.91
CA ARG A 48 -6.83 6.35 -11.81
C ARG A 48 -6.98 7.46 -12.84
N ASP A 49 -8.11 7.45 -13.55
CA ASP A 49 -8.55 8.45 -14.51
C ASP A 49 -10.02 8.88 -14.30
N GLN A 50 -10.63 8.40 -13.21
CA GLN A 50 -12.03 8.61 -12.87
C GLN A 50 -12.17 9.64 -11.76
N GLN A 51 -13.28 10.39 -11.79
CA GLN A 51 -13.71 11.25 -10.70
C GLN A 51 -14.22 10.38 -9.52
N GLY A 52 -14.26 10.97 -8.34
CA GLY A 52 -14.72 10.31 -7.13
C GLY A 52 -13.90 10.74 -5.91
N HIS A 53 -14.24 10.18 -4.77
CA HIS A 53 -13.49 10.36 -3.53
C HIS A 53 -12.22 9.48 -3.54
N PRO A 54 -11.10 9.88 -2.89
CA PRO A 54 -10.85 11.19 -2.29
C PRO A 54 -10.45 12.23 -3.33
N GLY A 55 -10.31 13.48 -2.88
CA GLY A 55 -9.68 14.57 -3.63
C GLY A 55 -10.62 15.72 -3.96
N ILE A 56 -10.08 16.68 -4.71
CA ILE A 56 -10.84 17.85 -5.19
C ILE A 56 -11.80 17.39 -6.28
N GLU A 57 -13.09 17.63 -6.06
CA GLU A 57 -14.14 17.38 -7.05
C GLU A 57 -13.87 18.17 -8.33
N HIS A 58 -14.01 17.53 -9.49
CA HIS A 58 -13.63 18.05 -10.81
C HIS A 58 -12.13 18.36 -11.00
N GLY A 59 -11.26 17.98 -10.07
CA GLY A 59 -9.83 17.96 -10.26
C GLY A 59 -9.42 16.83 -11.23
N HIS A 60 -8.26 16.96 -11.84
CA HIS A 60 -7.76 16.00 -12.82
C HIS A 60 -7.11 14.79 -12.15
N TRP A 61 -7.44 13.60 -12.64
CA TRP A 61 -6.75 12.34 -12.40
C TRP A 61 -6.34 11.74 -13.73
N GLY A 62 -5.12 11.22 -13.85
CA GLY A 62 -4.73 10.63 -15.13
C GLY A 62 -3.26 10.20 -15.21
N PRO A 63 -2.90 9.53 -16.30
CA PRO A 63 -1.55 8.97 -16.46
C PRO A 63 -0.43 10.02 -16.53
N ASP A 64 -0.75 11.27 -16.82
CA ASP A 64 0.19 12.41 -16.82
C ASP A 64 0.60 12.85 -15.40
N THR A 65 -0.05 12.31 -14.36
CA THR A 65 0.31 12.53 -12.95
C THR A 65 1.26 11.45 -12.42
N ILE A 66 1.53 10.39 -13.19
CA ILE A 66 2.44 9.30 -12.84
C ILE A 66 3.66 9.36 -13.74
N SER A 67 4.84 9.19 -13.15
CA SER A 67 6.09 9.08 -13.88
C SER A 67 7.00 8.01 -13.27
N LEU A 68 7.90 7.48 -14.09
CA LEU A 68 8.96 6.58 -13.69
C LEU A 68 10.27 7.34 -13.86
N VAL A 69 11.05 7.47 -12.81
CA VAL A 69 12.25 8.30 -12.80
C VAL A 69 13.43 7.54 -12.21
N ASP A 70 14.63 7.88 -12.64
CA ASP A 70 15.85 7.35 -12.05
C ASP A 70 16.27 8.27 -10.89
N ASP A 71 16.52 7.71 -9.70
CA ASP A 71 16.90 8.49 -8.53
C ASP A 71 18.41 8.40 -8.28
N PRO A 72 19.15 9.51 -8.39
CA PRO A 72 20.59 9.52 -8.13
C PRO A 72 20.95 9.20 -6.67
N GLU A 73 20.08 9.47 -5.69
CA GLU A 73 20.30 9.14 -4.29
C GLU A 73 20.22 7.63 -4.02
N LEU A 74 19.50 6.89 -4.88
CA LEU A 74 19.43 5.42 -4.86
C LEU A 74 20.37 4.78 -5.90
N GLY A 75 21.43 5.49 -6.32
CA GLY A 75 22.38 4.96 -7.28
C GLY A 75 21.87 4.85 -8.71
N GLY A 76 20.82 5.60 -9.06
CA GLY A 76 20.17 5.55 -10.37
C GLY A 76 19.09 4.48 -10.48
N GLU A 77 18.66 3.90 -9.38
CA GLU A 77 17.51 2.98 -9.39
C GLU A 77 16.26 3.69 -9.86
N ARG A 78 15.47 2.99 -10.67
CA ARG A 78 14.19 3.48 -11.17
C ARG A 78 13.14 3.37 -10.09
N LEU A 79 12.23 4.36 -10.05
CA LEU A 79 11.16 4.40 -9.06
C LEU A 79 9.87 4.98 -9.64
N LEU A 80 8.77 4.72 -8.95
CA LEU A 80 7.48 5.34 -9.20
C LEU A 80 7.47 6.74 -8.59
N ARG A 81 7.01 7.73 -9.34
CA ARG A 81 6.74 9.09 -8.86
C ARG A 81 5.29 9.48 -9.11
N LEU A 82 4.60 9.84 -8.06
CA LEU A 82 3.30 10.50 -8.09
C LEU A 82 3.53 12.02 -8.06
N ASN A 83 2.83 12.74 -8.93
CA ASN A 83 2.90 14.19 -9.03
C ASN A 83 1.51 14.79 -8.79
N ALA A 84 1.42 15.77 -7.91
CA ALA A 84 0.21 16.55 -7.71
C ALA A 84 0.53 18.04 -7.83
N ARG A 85 -0.43 18.81 -8.34
CA ARG A 85 -0.31 20.27 -8.42
C ARG A 85 -1.65 20.93 -8.30
N THR A 86 -1.67 22.15 -7.81
CA THR A 86 -2.88 22.99 -7.72
C THR A 86 -2.54 24.47 -7.86
N ASP A 87 -3.44 25.25 -8.42
CA ASP A 87 -3.47 26.71 -8.39
C ASP A 87 -4.58 27.25 -7.47
N GLY A 88 -5.20 26.36 -6.68
CA GLY A 88 -6.33 26.68 -5.81
C GLY A 88 -7.69 26.52 -6.48
N THR A 89 -7.74 26.15 -7.77
CA THR A 89 -8.99 25.90 -8.49
C THR A 89 -9.13 24.41 -8.83
N ALA A 90 -10.36 23.92 -8.97
CA ALA A 90 -10.59 22.53 -9.38
C ALA A 90 -9.99 22.22 -10.76
N PRO A 91 -10.18 23.03 -11.82
CA PRO A 91 -9.57 22.78 -13.13
C PRO A 91 -8.04 22.87 -13.13
N GLY A 92 -7.43 23.61 -12.21
CA GLY A 92 -5.98 23.73 -12.03
C GLY A 92 -5.39 22.70 -11.09
N THR A 93 -6.22 21.79 -10.53
CA THR A 93 -5.79 20.75 -9.58
C THR A 93 -5.61 19.41 -10.27
N PHE A 94 -4.42 18.82 -10.10
CA PHE A 94 -4.03 17.52 -10.61
C PHE A 94 -3.61 16.64 -9.43
N GLN A 95 -4.10 15.42 -9.39
CA GLN A 95 -3.92 14.46 -8.31
C GLN A 95 -3.52 13.11 -8.90
N ALA A 96 -2.82 12.29 -8.14
CA ALA A 96 -2.27 11.04 -8.62
C ALA A 96 -2.73 9.86 -7.79
N GLN A 97 -3.11 8.75 -8.45
CA GLN A 97 -3.40 7.49 -7.77
C GLN A 97 -3.04 6.30 -8.66
N LEU A 98 -2.44 5.29 -8.02
CA LEU A 98 -2.05 4.04 -8.64
C LEU A 98 -2.57 2.88 -7.79
N CYS A 99 -3.19 1.87 -8.42
CA CYS A 99 -3.86 0.77 -7.73
C CYS A 99 -3.51 -0.56 -8.37
N HIS A 100 -3.28 -1.58 -7.54
CA HIS A 100 -3.09 -2.96 -8.02
C HIS A 100 -4.40 -3.77 -7.92
N GLN A 101 -4.42 -4.98 -8.50
CA GLN A 101 -5.56 -5.88 -8.46
C GLN A 101 -5.96 -6.23 -7.02
N ARG A 102 -7.26 -6.35 -6.76
CA ARG A 102 -7.79 -6.80 -5.46
C ARG A 102 -7.58 -8.30 -5.27
N LYS A 103 -6.60 -8.67 -4.44
CA LYS A 103 -6.30 -10.07 -4.09
C LYS A 103 -5.52 -10.21 -2.79
N TYR A 104 -5.22 -9.11 -2.14
CA TYR A 104 -4.41 -9.06 -0.93
C TYR A 104 -5.29 -9.08 0.30
N PHE A 105 -4.94 -9.89 1.28
CA PHE A 105 -5.71 -10.01 2.52
C PHE A 105 -4.77 -10.11 3.71
N GLU A 106 -4.59 -11.29 4.30
CA GLU A 106 -3.65 -11.49 5.41
C GLU A 106 -2.20 -11.56 4.93
N GLY A 107 -1.28 -11.16 5.81
CA GLY A 107 0.15 -11.20 5.57
C GLY A 107 0.88 -9.91 5.96
N THR A 108 2.04 -9.72 5.38
CA THR A 108 2.87 -8.53 5.56
C THR A 108 2.79 -7.66 4.32
N TYR A 109 2.50 -6.38 4.50
CA TYR A 109 2.55 -5.32 3.50
C TYR A 109 3.69 -4.37 3.86
N ALA A 110 4.49 -3.97 2.91
CA ALA A 110 5.56 -3.00 3.14
C ALA A 110 5.81 -2.18 1.88
N ALA A 111 6.19 -0.92 2.05
CA ALA A 111 6.62 -0.05 0.97
C ALA A 111 7.75 0.88 1.44
N ARG A 112 8.65 1.22 0.52
CA ARG A 112 9.69 2.24 0.73
C ARG A 112 9.28 3.50 0.01
N ILE A 113 8.96 4.55 0.78
CA ILE A 113 8.35 5.78 0.30
C ILE A 113 9.23 6.97 0.70
N ARG A 114 9.40 7.93 -0.22
CA ARG A 114 9.92 9.24 0.11
C ARG A 114 8.76 10.18 0.32
N PHE A 115 8.56 10.58 1.56
CA PHE A 115 7.64 11.65 1.92
C PHE A 115 8.28 13.03 1.69
N SER A 116 7.44 14.04 1.42
CA SER A 116 7.87 15.41 1.17
C SER A 116 7.30 16.36 2.20
N ASP A 117 8.14 17.03 3.00
CA ASP A 117 7.68 17.99 4.01
C ASP A 117 7.24 19.34 3.41
N ALA A 118 7.49 19.56 2.12
CA ALA A 118 7.23 20.82 1.44
C ALA A 118 6.91 20.58 -0.05
N PRO A 119 6.21 21.52 -0.71
CA PRO A 119 6.04 21.47 -2.15
C PRO A 119 7.39 21.55 -2.86
N VAL A 120 7.51 20.89 -4.02
CA VAL A 120 8.70 21.00 -4.88
C VAL A 120 8.73 22.32 -5.64
N ALA A 121 7.60 23.02 -5.72
CA ALA A 121 7.49 24.37 -6.27
C ALA A 121 6.29 25.12 -5.68
N GLY A 122 6.42 26.42 -5.51
CA GLY A 122 5.39 27.30 -4.96
C GLY A 122 5.33 27.33 -3.44
N PRO A 123 4.40 28.10 -2.85
CA PRO A 123 4.23 28.17 -1.40
C PRO A 123 3.65 26.88 -0.82
N GLY A 124 4.08 26.52 0.40
CA GLY A 124 3.48 25.42 1.17
C GLY A 124 2.21 25.83 1.90
N GLY A 125 1.47 24.84 2.42
CA GLY A 125 0.32 25.05 3.29
C GLY A 125 -0.99 24.43 2.79
N ASP A 126 -1.02 23.86 1.57
CA ASP A 126 -2.16 23.06 1.14
C ASP A 126 -2.29 21.81 2.01
N LEU A 127 -3.52 21.39 2.31
CA LEU A 127 -3.76 20.07 2.89
C LEU A 127 -3.60 19.02 1.79
N VAL A 128 -2.36 18.53 1.64
CA VAL A 128 -1.99 17.45 0.74
C VAL A 128 -1.79 16.17 1.56
N VAL A 129 -2.21 15.05 0.99
CA VAL A 129 -2.10 13.72 1.60
C VAL A 129 -1.26 12.83 0.70
N GLU A 130 -0.22 12.25 1.29
CA GLU A 130 0.67 11.27 0.68
C GLU A 130 0.38 9.92 1.32
N ALA A 131 -0.19 8.95 0.56
CA ALA A 131 -0.63 7.71 1.16
C ALA A 131 -0.09 6.45 0.48
N PHE A 132 0.09 5.42 1.31
CA PHE A 132 0.16 4.02 0.96
C PHE A 132 -0.95 3.30 1.71
N TYR A 133 -1.85 2.65 0.99
CA TYR A 133 -3.01 2.06 1.60
C TYR A 133 -3.51 0.81 0.86
N THR A 134 -4.42 0.11 1.50
CA THR A 134 -5.12 -1.05 0.93
C THR A 134 -6.60 -0.85 1.10
N SER A 135 -7.41 -1.14 0.08
CA SER A 135 -8.86 -0.98 0.20
C SER A 135 -9.67 -2.00 -0.60
N SER A 136 -10.90 -2.22 -0.15
CA SER A 136 -11.99 -2.86 -0.89
C SER A 136 -13.05 -1.81 -1.24
N PRO A 137 -13.93 -2.03 -2.26
CA PRO A 137 -14.97 -1.05 -2.57
C PRO A 137 -15.92 -0.79 -1.42
N LEU A 138 -16.26 0.47 -1.22
CA LEU A 138 -17.42 0.89 -0.44
C LEU A 138 -18.65 0.82 -1.35
N LYS A 139 -19.52 -0.20 -1.18
CA LYS A 139 -20.67 -0.42 -2.07
C LYS A 139 -21.87 0.47 -1.75
N HIS A 140 -21.98 0.91 -0.50
CA HIS A 140 -23.00 1.79 0.04
C HIS A 140 -22.54 2.34 1.38
N ASP A 141 -23.18 3.38 1.85
CA ASP A 141 -22.93 3.92 3.19
C ASP A 141 -23.02 2.81 4.26
N PHE A 142 -22.05 2.81 5.17
CA PHE A 142 -21.94 1.82 6.25
C PHE A 142 -21.87 0.36 5.77
N ASP A 143 -21.25 0.11 4.59
CA ASP A 143 -21.01 -1.25 4.12
C ASP A 143 -20.18 -2.03 5.15
N PRO A 144 -20.72 -3.10 5.77
CA PRO A 144 -20.00 -3.86 6.80
C PRO A 144 -18.86 -4.72 6.23
N GLN A 145 -18.76 -4.82 4.92
CA GLN A 145 -17.69 -5.53 4.21
C GLN A 145 -16.58 -4.60 3.72
N TYR A 146 -16.74 -3.28 3.93
CA TYR A 146 -15.68 -2.34 3.62
C TYR A 146 -14.42 -2.66 4.42
N SER A 147 -13.27 -2.49 3.80
CA SER A 147 -11.96 -2.74 4.42
C SER A 147 -10.97 -1.75 3.85
N GLU A 148 -10.29 -1.00 4.75
CA GLU A 148 -9.21 -0.09 4.36
C GLU A 148 -8.20 0.00 5.49
N LEU A 149 -6.92 0.00 5.13
CA LEU A 149 -5.78 0.16 6.03
C LEU A 149 -4.83 1.17 5.42
N ASP A 150 -4.51 2.24 6.15
CA ASP A 150 -3.77 3.37 5.61
C ASP A 150 -2.51 3.70 6.38
N TRP A 151 -1.54 4.17 5.63
CA TRP A 151 -0.51 5.11 6.03
C TRP A 151 -0.75 6.41 5.27
N GLU A 152 -1.00 7.51 6.00
CA GLU A 152 -1.24 8.82 5.41
C GLU A 152 -0.32 9.86 6.06
N TYR A 153 0.50 10.52 5.24
CA TYR A 153 1.35 11.60 5.67
C TYR A 153 0.81 12.94 5.17
N LEU A 154 0.65 13.88 6.10
CA LEU A 154 0.17 15.23 5.86
C LEU A 154 1.28 16.23 6.26
N PRO A 155 2.10 16.69 5.32
CA PRO A 155 3.24 17.56 5.62
C PRO A 155 2.85 18.92 6.20
N ASN A 156 1.70 19.44 5.83
CA ASN A 156 1.22 20.75 6.28
C ASN A 156 0.16 20.64 7.39
N GLY A 157 -0.01 19.42 7.95
CA GLY A 157 -1.12 19.13 8.84
C GLY A 157 -2.44 19.01 8.08
N GLY A 158 -3.52 18.95 8.81
CA GLY A 158 -4.88 18.81 8.29
C GLY A 158 -5.81 18.23 9.34
N TRP A 159 -7.10 18.17 9.01
CA TRP A 159 -8.15 17.58 9.86
C TRP A 159 -8.14 18.12 11.30
N GLY A 160 -7.93 19.46 11.40
CA GLY A 160 -7.89 20.17 12.68
C GLY A 160 -6.50 20.32 13.31
N ASN A 161 -5.46 19.75 12.71
CA ASN A 161 -4.09 19.84 13.21
C ASN A 161 -3.22 20.72 12.29
N PRO A 162 -2.48 21.71 12.82
CA PRO A 162 -1.68 22.64 12.01
C PRO A 162 -0.24 22.14 11.73
N HIS A 163 0.14 20.96 12.23
CA HIS A 163 1.51 20.44 12.14
C HIS A 163 1.56 19.14 11.34
N SER A 164 2.71 18.85 10.73
CA SER A 164 2.99 17.60 10.03
C SER A 164 2.59 16.38 10.83
N ARG A 165 1.89 15.44 10.20
CA ARG A 165 1.38 14.23 10.85
C ARG A 165 1.47 13.02 9.96
N LEU A 166 1.76 11.88 10.60
CA LEU A 166 1.57 10.56 10.03
C LEU A 166 0.40 9.89 10.74
N TYR A 167 -0.53 9.38 9.97
CA TYR A 167 -1.63 8.56 10.45
C TYR A 167 -1.45 7.10 10.06
N SER A 168 -1.74 6.18 10.97
CA SER A 168 -2.10 4.80 10.65
C SER A 168 -3.57 4.61 10.96
N VAL A 169 -4.34 4.16 9.95
CA VAL A 169 -5.80 4.07 10.06
C VAL A 169 -6.26 2.67 9.66
N SER A 170 -7.24 2.14 10.40
CA SER A 170 -7.96 0.92 10.02
C SER A 170 -9.45 1.21 10.04
N TRP A 171 -10.10 1.05 8.90
CA TRP A 171 -11.52 1.37 8.74
C TRP A 171 -12.40 0.14 8.97
N GLN A 172 -13.48 0.34 9.70
CA GLN A 172 -14.59 -0.59 9.73
C GLN A 172 -15.58 -0.29 8.60
N THR A 173 -15.97 0.99 8.47
CA THR A 173 -16.91 1.46 7.46
C THR A 173 -17.04 2.99 7.52
N VAL A 174 -17.73 3.57 6.54
CA VAL A 174 -17.96 5.02 6.45
C VAL A 174 -19.31 5.30 5.77
N GLN A 175 -19.91 6.43 6.15
CA GLN A 175 -20.96 7.12 5.40
C GLN A 175 -20.35 8.38 4.79
N MET A 176 -20.59 8.63 3.51
CA MET A 176 -19.98 9.73 2.78
C MET A 176 -20.69 11.05 3.03
N GLU A 177 -22.04 11.07 3.05
CA GLU A 177 -22.85 12.27 3.25
C GLU A 177 -24.06 12.03 4.17
N PRO A 178 -24.15 12.69 5.34
CA PRO A 178 -23.05 13.46 5.96
C PRO A 178 -21.91 12.55 6.39
N TRP A 179 -20.68 13.07 6.39
CA TRP A 179 -19.50 12.30 6.75
C TRP A 179 -19.61 11.70 8.17
N ASN A 180 -19.51 10.38 8.25
CA ASN A 180 -19.53 9.64 9.52
C ASN A 180 -18.68 8.37 9.39
N ALA A 181 -17.51 8.36 10.02
CA ALA A 181 -16.52 7.32 9.87
C ALA A 181 -16.40 6.46 11.13
N PHE A 182 -16.30 5.14 10.94
CA PHE A 182 -15.95 4.18 11.98
C PHE A 182 -14.58 3.61 11.66
N ASN A 183 -13.58 4.11 12.35
CA ASN A 183 -12.18 3.69 12.18
C ASN A 183 -11.45 3.66 13.53
N GLN A 184 -10.27 3.07 13.52
CA GLN A 184 -9.28 3.16 14.58
C GLN A 184 -8.08 3.91 14.01
N VAL A 185 -7.58 4.91 14.73
CA VAL A 185 -6.54 5.83 14.28
C VAL A 185 -5.46 5.96 15.33
N HIS A 186 -4.22 5.91 14.89
CA HIS A 186 -3.07 6.41 15.63
C HIS A 186 -2.42 7.54 14.85
N GLU A 187 -1.90 8.55 15.54
CA GLU A 187 -1.26 9.70 14.91
C GLU A 187 0.10 10.01 15.55
N GLU A 188 1.06 10.31 14.69
CA GLU A 188 2.39 10.80 15.07
C GLU A 188 2.57 12.24 14.58
N GLN A 189 2.76 13.19 15.50
CA GLN A 189 3.15 14.55 15.14
C GLN A 189 4.64 14.60 14.83
N ARG A 190 4.98 14.56 13.54
CA ARG A 190 6.37 14.42 13.12
C ARG A 190 6.55 14.88 11.67
N ALA A 191 7.65 15.58 11.38
CA ALA A 191 8.13 15.78 10.02
C ALA A 191 8.83 14.49 9.53
N LEU A 192 8.52 14.07 8.30
CA LEU A 192 8.98 12.80 7.73
C LEU A 192 9.57 12.98 6.32
N GLY A 193 10.09 14.19 5.99
CA GLY A 193 10.74 14.40 4.70
C GLY A 193 11.93 13.46 4.51
N GLY A 194 11.87 12.63 3.45
CA GLY A 194 12.91 11.66 3.17
C GLY A 194 12.38 10.23 3.02
N TRP A 195 13.29 9.27 2.89
CA TRP A 195 12.97 7.87 2.67
C TRP A 195 12.59 7.15 3.96
N HIS A 196 11.39 6.57 4.00
CA HIS A 196 10.87 5.77 5.11
C HIS A 196 10.35 4.42 4.62
N THR A 197 10.46 3.38 5.46
CA THR A 197 9.80 2.10 5.24
C THR A 197 8.57 2.03 6.12
N VAL A 198 7.40 2.01 5.51
CA VAL A 198 6.12 1.75 6.17
C VAL A 198 5.75 0.28 6.01
N MET A 199 5.20 -0.34 7.07
CA MET A 199 4.83 -1.75 7.02
C MET A 199 3.57 -2.01 7.84
N MET A 200 2.73 -2.92 7.37
CA MET A 200 1.57 -3.46 8.09
C MET A 200 1.68 -4.98 8.16
N GLN A 201 1.37 -5.54 9.31
CA GLN A 201 1.16 -6.98 9.48
C GLN A 201 -0.30 -7.24 9.80
N VAL A 202 -0.99 -7.98 8.94
CA VAL A 202 -2.41 -8.30 9.05
C VAL A 202 -2.56 -9.80 9.29
N VAL A 203 -2.88 -10.20 10.50
CA VAL A 203 -2.99 -11.62 10.85
C VAL A 203 -3.81 -11.85 12.10
N ALA A 204 -4.62 -12.91 12.10
CA ALA A 204 -5.33 -13.41 13.26
C ALA A 204 -6.11 -12.31 14.05
N GLY A 205 -6.79 -11.43 13.34
CA GLY A 205 -7.62 -10.36 13.91
C GLY A 205 -6.84 -9.14 14.40
N LYS A 206 -5.54 -9.03 14.09
CA LYS A 206 -4.67 -7.92 14.48
C LYS A 206 -4.01 -7.28 13.28
N ILE A 207 -3.87 -5.97 13.32
CA ILE A 207 -3.16 -5.15 12.34
C ILE A 207 -2.08 -4.38 13.08
N ARG A 208 -0.81 -4.65 12.78
CA ARG A 208 0.32 -3.94 13.39
C ARG A 208 0.95 -3.02 12.37
N TYR A 209 1.19 -1.80 12.79
CA TYR A 209 1.77 -0.73 11.98
C TYR A 209 3.21 -0.46 12.39
N PHE A 210 4.14 -0.44 11.43
CA PHE A 210 5.57 -0.20 11.67
C PHE A 210 6.09 0.92 10.78
N LEU A 211 6.86 1.84 11.36
CA LEU A 211 7.61 2.85 10.66
C LEU A 211 9.10 2.62 10.92
N ASP A 212 9.90 2.47 9.86
CA ASP A 212 11.36 2.23 9.92
C ASP A 212 11.74 1.11 10.91
N GLY A 213 10.94 0.06 10.93
CA GLY A 213 11.15 -1.11 11.77
C GLY A 213 10.62 -1.00 13.21
N LEU A 214 10.17 0.17 13.65
CA LEU A 214 9.55 0.35 14.95
C LEU A 214 8.04 0.18 14.85
N GLN A 215 7.47 -0.72 15.67
CA GLN A 215 6.02 -0.82 15.80
C GLN A 215 5.47 0.43 16.50
N LEU A 216 4.57 1.14 15.83
CA LEU A 216 3.90 2.33 16.38
C LEU A 216 2.55 1.99 16.99
N ASP A 217 1.79 1.08 16.38
CA ASP A 217 0.44 0.77 16.85
C ASP A 217 0.00 -0.67 16.51
N GLU A 218 -1.11 -1.09 17.16
CA GLU A 218 -1.83 -2.35 16.88
C GLU A 218 -3.33 -2.10 16.92
N HIS A 219 -4.01 -2.30 15.80
CA HIS A 219 -5.46 -2.23 15.65
C HIS A 219 -6.08 -3.63 15.56
N GLY A 220 -7.43 -3.70 15.53
CA GLY A 220 -8.13 -4.97 15.36
C GLY A 220 -9.63 -4.89 15.61
N GLY A 221 -10.23 -6.04 16.00
CA GLY A 221 -11.66 -6.11 16.23
C GLY A 221 -12.49 -5.85 14.98
N ARG A 222 -13.42 -4.89 15.04
CA ARG A 222 -14.29 -4.54 13.90
C ARG A 222 -13.55 -3.86 12.74
N ASN A 223 -12.35 -3.35 12.98
CA ASN A 223 -11.50 -2.70 11.99
C ASN A 223 -10.59 -3.69 11.23
N TYR A 224 -10.67 -4.98 11.54
CA TYR A 224 -9.96 -6.01 10.82
C TYR A 224 -10.57 -6.22 9.43
N PRO A 225 -9.77 -6.32 8.36
CA PRO A 225 -10.29 -6.46 7.00
C PRO A 225 -11.28 -7.60 6.86
N ALA A 226 -12.36 -7.36 6.12
CA ALA A 226 -13.42 -8.33 5.84
C ALA A 226 -13.30 -8.96 4.44
N LEU A 227 -12.68 -8.25 3.49
CA LEU A 227 -12.56 -8.65 2.09
C LEU A 227 -11.13 -8.47 1.57
N PRO A 228 -10.76 -9.18 0.48
CA PRO A 228 -9.55 -8.89 -0.26
C PRO A 228 -9.51 -7.44 -0.75
N MET A 229 -8.34 -6.83 -0.63
CA MET A 229 -8.06 -5.43 -0.89
C MET A 229 -7.15 -5.26 -2.10
N SER A 230 -7.14 -4.05 -2.69
CA SER A 230 -6.09 -3.56 -3.58
C SER A 230 -4.90 -3.07 -2.75
N ILE A 231 -3.72 -2.97 -3.36
CA ILE A 231 -2.59 -2.17 -2.88
C ILE A 231 -2.58 -0.87 -3.67
N ASN A 232 -2.52 0.26 -2.97
CA ASN A 232 -2.71 1.57 -3.56
C ASN A 232 -1.68 2.58 -3.07
N PHE A 233 -1.37 3.55 -3.94
CA PHE A 233 -0.64 4.78 -3.62
C PHE A 233 -1.45 5.96 -4.12
N ASN A 234 -1.56 7.02 -3.34
CA ASN A 234 -2.14 8.26 -3.82
C ASN A 234 -1.43 9.51 -3.26
N LEU A 235 -1.57 10.59 -4.03
CA LEU A 235 -1.13 11.93 -3.68
C LEU A 235 -2.24 12.90 -4.11
N TRP A 236 -2.94 13.48 -3.13
CA TRP A 236 -4.17 14.22 -3.37
C TRP A 236 -4.33 15.41 -2.43
N PHE A 237 -5.24 16.31 -2.77
CA PHE A 237 -5.57 17.49 -1.96
C PHE A 237 -6.94 17.32 -1.30
N SER A 238 -7.02 17.60 0.00
CA SER A 238 -8.31 17.63 0.67
C SER A 238 -9.10 18.90 0.29
N PRO A 239 -10.39 18.77 -0.02
CA PRO A 239 -11.23 19.91 -0.37
C PRO A 239 -11.26 21.02 0.69
N SER A 240 -11.05 20.65 1.97
CA SER A 240 -11.09 21.59 3.08
C SER A 240 -9.80 22.38 3.30
N GLY A 241 -8.74 22.14 2.51
CA GLY A 241 -7.43 22.67 2.84
C GLY A 241 -6.56 23.12 1.68
N VAL A 242 -7.09 23.29 0.48
CA VAL A 242 -6.38 23.97 -0.60
C VAL A 242 -6.35 25.46 -0.30
N LEU A 243 -5.17 26.12 -0.41
CA LEU A 243 -5.02 27.53 -0.15
C LEU A 243 -5.88 28.38 -1.12
N PRO A 244 -6.96 29.03 -0.67
CA PRO A 244 -7.92 29.67 -1.56
C PRO A 244 -7.44 31.04 -2.08
N ASP A 245 -6.51 31.68 -1.34
CA ASP A 245 -6.14 33.08 -1.58
C ASP A 245 -4.93 33.24 -2.49
N THR A 246 -4.36 32.14 -2.99
CA THR A 246 -3.24 32.21 -3.91
C THR A 246 -3.52 31.41 -5.18
N LYS A 247 -3.31 32.06 -6.34
CA LYS A 247 -3.30 31.43 -7.66
C LYS A 247 -1.92 30.95 -8.07
N ALA A 248 -0.94 31.10 -7.22
CA ALA A 248 0.39 30.55 -7.49
C ALA A 248 0.30 29.04 -7.60
N GLN A 249 0.94 28.47 -8.63
CA GLN A 249 1.02 27.05 -8.78
C GLN A 249 1.87 26.42 -7.67
N ARG A 250 1.36 25.41 -7.00
CA ARG A 250 2.08 24.57 -6.04
C ARG A 250 2.15 23.17 -6.59
N SER A 251 3.30 22.54 -6.40
CA SER A 251 3.52 21.18 -6.89
C SER A 251 4.10 20.32 -5.77
N TYR A 252 3.56 19.13 -5.63
CA TYR A 252 3.97 18.13 -4.63
C TYR A 252 4.33 16.82 -5.35
N ARG A 253 5.12 15.98 -4.69
CA ARG A 253 5.45 14.67 -5.21
C ARG A 253 5.63 13.67 -4.08
N GLN A 254 5.31 12.42 -4.37
CA GLN A 254 5.61 11.26 -3.56
C GLN A 254 6.39 10.26 -4.41
N ASP A 255 7.50 9.73 -3.91
CA ASP A 255 8.30 8.73 -4.61
C ASP A 255 8.17 7.37 -3.91
N VAL A 256 8.07 6.29 -4.66
CA VAL A 256 8.02 4.93 -4.15
C VAL A 256 9.11 4.09 -4.79
N ALA A 257 10.03 3.57 -3.97
CA ALA A 257 11.15 2.78 -4.45
C ALA A 257 10.80 1.30 -4.64
N TRP A 258 9.89 0.78 -3.83
CA TRP A 258 9.38 -0.59 -3.95
C TRP A 258 8.15 -0.80 -3.06
N VAL A 259 7.42 -1.88 -3.38
CA VAL A 259 6.33 -2.44 -2.56
C VAL A 259 6.49 -3.94 -2.46
N LEU A 260 6.09 -4.51 -1.31
CA LEU A 260 6.10 -5.95 -1.06
C LEU A 260 4.84 -6.37 -0.31
N HIS A 261 4.23 -7.48 -0.72
CA HIS A 261 3.27 -8.22 0.09
C HIS A 261 3.66 -9.70 0.16
N ALA A 262 3.71 -10.23 1.38
CA ALA A 262 3.94 -11.65 1.64
C ALA A 262 2.65 -12.25 2.22
N LYS A 263 1.88 -12.94 1.36
CA LYS A 263 0.58 -13.52 1.70
C LYS A 263 0.71 -14.54 2.82
N ASP A 264 -0.15 -14.42 3.85
CA ASP A 264 -0.26 -15.33 4.99
C ASP A 264 1.06 -15.48 5.80
N ARG A 265 2.00 -14.52 5.66
CA ARG A 265 3.29 -14.53 6.35
C ARG A 265 3.51 -13.29 7.18
N LEU A 266 4.01 -13.48 8.41
CA LEU A 266 4.51 -12.41 9.25
C LEU A 266 6.02 -12.28 9.07
N LEU A 267 6.43 -11.31 8.27
CA LEU A 267 7.84 -10.96 8.13
C LEU A 267 8.20 -9.86 9.14
N SER A 268 9.31 -10.03 9.84
CA SER A 268 9.89 -8.92 10.58
C SER A 268 10.43 -7.85 9.63
N PRO A 269 10.64 -6.60 10.08
CA PRO A 269 11.28 -5.56 9.25
C PRO A 269 12.58 -6.01 8.59
N ALA A 270 13.46 -6.67 9.35
CA ALA A 270 14.72 -7.20 8.82
C ALA A 270 14.52 -8.30 7.74
N GLN A 271 13.46 -9.11 7.84
CA GLN A 271 13.13 -10.10 6.81
C GLN A 271 12.56 -9.44 5.54
N VAL A 272 11.81 -8.35 5.66
CA VAL A 272 11.37 -7.53 4.51
C VAL A 272 12.59 -6.95 3.80
N ASP A 273 13.51 -6.32 4.53
CA ASP A 273 14.74 -5.74 3.96
C ASP A 273 15.61 -6.81 3.27
N ALA A 274 15.73 -7.98 3.87
CA ALA A 274 16.48 -9.12 3.30
C ALA A 274 15.82 -9.63 2.01
N ALA A 275 14.48 -9.74 1.96
CA ALA A 275 13.74 -10.18 0.78
C ALA A 275 13.92 -9.19 -0.38
N VAL A 276 13.68 -7.90 -0.14
CA VAL A 276 13.86 -6.83 -1.14
C VAL A 276 15.30 -6.79 -1.66
N SER A 277 16.28 -6.82 -0.75
CA SER A 277 17.70 -6.85 -1.12
C SER A 277 18.06 -8.10 -1.95
N GLY A 278 17.44 -9.23 -1.65
CA GLY A 278 17.59 -10.47 -2.41
C GLY A 278 17.09 -10.34 -3.84
N TYR A 279 15.88 -9.80 -4.03
CA TYR A 279 15.30 -9.57 -5.37
C TYR A 279 16.17 -8.60 -6.18
N ARG A 280 16.54 -7.45 -5.62
CA ARG A 280 17.36 -6.45 -6.29
C ARG A 280 18.74 -7.00 -6.69
N LYS A 281 19.42 -7.75 -5.81
CA LYS A 281 20.70 -8.41 -6.13
C LYS A 281 20.58 -9.45 -7.24
N ALA A 282 19.41 -10.09 -7.38
CA ALA A 282 19.12 -11.04 -8.44
C ALA A 282 18.68 -10.36 -9.75
N GLY A 283 18.55 -9.03 -9.79
CA GLY A 283 17.98 -8.31 -10.92
C GLY A 283 16.50 -8.62 -11.15
N THR A 284 15.79 -9.01 -10.08
CA THR A 284 14.36 -9.32 -10.14
C THR A 284 13.58 -8.09 -9.75
N HIS A 285 12.93 -7.47 -10.72
CA HIS A 285 12.21 -6.20 -10.56
C HIS A 285 10.74 -6.38 -10.23
N GLN A 286 10.14 -7.51 -10.59
CA GLN A 286 8.75 -7.82 -10.27
C GLN A 286 8.58 -9.33 -9.99
N VAL A 287 7.79 -9.62 -8.95
CA VAL A 287 7.31 -10.97 -8.62
C VAL A 287 5.83 -10.84 -8.27
N ASP A 288 4.98 -11.64 -8.90
CA ASP A 288 3.57 -11.73 -8.54
C ASP A 288 3.10 -13.19 -8.57
N THR A 289 3.26 -13.84 -7.43
CA THR A 289 2.80 -15.22 -7.21
C THR A 289 1.58 -15.29 -6.28
N VAL A 290 1.06 -14.13 -5.84
CA VAL A 290 -0.18 -14.07 -5.06
C VAL A 290 -1.35 -14.47 -5.95
N PRO A 291 -2.09 -15.55 -5.63
CA PRO A 291 -3.19 -16.00 -6.48
C PRO A 291 -4.25 -14.93 -6.65
N ALA A 292 -4.72 -14.75 -7.88
CA ALA A 292 -5.91 -13.95 -8.14
C ALA A 292 -7.14 -14.59 -7.51
N MET A 293 -8.13 -13.80 -7.16
CA MET A 293 -9.44 -14.29 -6.73
C MET A 293 -10.17 -14.99 -7.89
N THR A 294 -11.11 -15.85 -7.59
CA THR A 294 -11.93 -16.56 -8.60
C THR A 294 -13.40 -16.23 -8.41
N PRO A 295 -14.06 -15.44 -9.30
CA PRO A 295 -13.45 -14.73 -10.44
C PRO A 295 -12.47 -13.63 -10.00
N PRO A 296 -11.56 -13.18 -10.88
CA PRO A 296 -10.66 -12.07 -10.57
C PRO A 296 -11.43 -10.79 -10.21
N LEU A 297 -10.97 -10.10 -9.16
CA LEU A 297 -11.55 -8.83 -8.73
C LEU A 297 -10.76 -7.68 -9.37
N ALA A 298 -11.47 -6.63 -9.78
CA ALA A 298 -10.85 -5.42 -10.31
C ALA A 298 -10.06 -4.66 -9.21
N SER A 299 -9.12 -3.81 -9.63
CA SER A 299 -8.47 -2.84 -8.74
C SER A 299 -9.52 -1.89 -8.16
N ASN A 300 -9.29 -1.43 -6.93
CA ASN A 300 -10.10 -0.41 -6.29
C ASN A 300 -9.27 0.87 -6.19
N CYS A 301 -9.48 1.79 -7.16
CA CYS A 301 -8.79 3.08 -7.22
C CYS A 301 -9.63 4.25 -6.67
N ASP A 302 -10.89 4.02 -6.38
CA ASP A 302 -11.86 5.03 -5.93
C ASP A 302 -12.97 4.31 -5.14
N PHE A 303 -13.80 5.07 -4.44
CA PHE A 303 -14.99 4.55 -3.79
C PHE A 303 -16.10 4.27 -4.79
#